data_8b9e74de9a6965126558b64d8429d229
#
_entry.id   8b9e74de9a6965126558b64d8429d229
#
_cell.length_a   1.000
_cell.length_b   1.000
_cell.length_c   1.000
_cell.angle_alpha   90.00
_cell.angle_beta   90.00
_cell.angle_gamma   90.00
#
_symmetry.space_group_name_H-M   'P 1'
#
loop_
_entity.id
_entity.type
_entity.pdbx_description
1 polymer ?
#
loop_
_entity_poly.entity_id
_entity_poly.type
_entity_poly.pdbx_seq_one_letter_code
_entity_poly.pdbx_strand_id
1 'polypeptide(L)'
;MTQKSSKRKSANRKAKAEMVEAPAERPQTCVLLVEDEALIAEIIGEALAESGHSVHAVANAQDAIAHLANGARVDLLFTDINLPGELDGIGLAEQVRALNPQLPVLFASGRWWRLEELQKLPNAATLRKPYSPARACEAVELLLAEQTSIAADAEQEREAALAL
;
A
#
# COMPACT_ATOMS: atom_id res chain seq x y z
N MET A 1 -82.35 12.63 -0.56
CA MET A 1 -81.37 12.92 0.50
C MET A 1 -80.02 12.44 -0.02
N THR A 2 -79.19 13.36 -0.37
CA THR A 2 -78.04 13.23 -1.22
C THR A 2 -76.75 13.13 -0.41
N GLN A 3 -75.97 12.06 -0.56
CA GLN A 3 -74.64 11.97 -0.03
C GLN A 3 -73.60 12.20 -1.16
N LYS A 4 -72.83 13.25 -1.00
CA LYS A 4 -71.69 13.56 -1.86
C LYS A 4 -70.51 12.75 -1.42
N SER A 5 -70.04 11.87 -2.33
CA SER A 5 -68.77 11.14 -2.21
C SER A 5 -67.62 12.06 -2.59
N SER A 6 -66.70 12.27 -1.67
CA SER A 6 -65.46 13.01 -1.91
C SER A 6 -64.35 12.03 -2.24
N LYS A 7 -63.88 12.03 -3.50
CA LYS A 7 -62.69 11.30 -3.98
C LYS A 7 -61.45 12.02 -3.48
N ARG A 8 -60.72 11.42 -2.54
CA ARG A 8 -59.33 11.80 -2.23
C ARG A 8 -58.38 11.10 -3.18
N LYS A 9 -57.75 11.84 -4.08
CA LYS A 9 -56.64 11.41 -4.89
C LYS A 9 -55.39 11.23 -4.00
N SER A 10 -54.99 10.01 -3.83
CA SER A 10 -53.71 9.67 -3.23
C SER A 10 -52.61 9.91 -4.26
N ALA A 11 -51.79 10.93 -4.05
CA ALA A 11 -50.62 11.20 -4.84
C ALA A 11 -49.49 10.26 -4.38
N ASN A 12 -49.25 9.25 -5.18
CA ASN A 12 -48.08 8.35 -5.02
C ASN A 12 -46.82 9.09 -5.40
N ARG A 13 -46.12 9.69 -4.43
CA ARG A 13 -44.75 10.18 -4.59
C ARG A 13 -43.82 8.97 -4.52
N LYS A 14 -43.46 8.46 -5.69
CA LYS A 14 -42.27 7.59 -5.82
C LYS A 14 -41.06 8.37 -5.35
N ALA A 15 -40.61 8.10 -4.15
CA ALA A 15 -39.28 8.47 -3.71
C ALA A 15 -38.28 7.65 -4.56
N LYS A 16 -37.66 8.30 -5.52
CA LYS A 16 -36.52 7.80 -6.23
C LYS A 16 -35.37 7.77 -5.22
N ALA A 17 -35.12 6.59 -4.67
CA ALA A 17 -33.91 6.37 -3.88
C ALA A 17 -32.74 6.56 -4.86
N GLU A 18 -32.03 7.67 -4.71
CA GLU A 18 -30.71 7.83 -5.30
C GLU A 18 -29.83 6.77 -4.61
N MET A 19 -29.54 5.71 -5.36
CA MET A 19 -28.44 4.83 -5.05
C MET A 19 -27.18 5.68 -5.16
N VAL A 20 -26.67 6.13 -4.02
CA VAL A 20 -25.28 6.59 -3.91
C VAL A 20 -24.46 5.34 -4.17
N GLU A 21 -23.92 5.22 -5.39
CA GLU A 21 -22.86 4.25 -5.67
C GLU A 21 -21.78 4.49 -4.65
N ALA A 22 -21.56 3.51 -3.77
CA ALA A 22 -20.40 3.50 -2.91
C ALA A 22 -19.16 3.65 -3.83
N PRO A 23 -18.22 4.55 -3.50
CA PRO A 23 -17.01 4.70 -4.31
C PRO A 23 -16.38 3.32 -4.46
N ALA A 24 -16.10 2.91 -5.69
CA ALA A 24 -15.46 1.64 -5.99
C ALA A 24 -14.25 1.52 -5.06
N GLU A 25 -14.29 0.57 -4.13
CA GLU A 25 -13.20 0.34 -3.18
C GLU A 25 -11.95 0.08 -4.02
N ARG A 26 -11.01 1.02 -3.97
CA ARG A 26 -9.70 0.78 -4.57
C ARG A 26 -9.13 -0.45 -3.89
N PRO A 27 -8.59 -1.41 -4.65
CA PRO A 27 -8.02 -2.60 -4.03
C PRO A 27 -7.00 -2.15 -2.98
N GLN A 28 -7.20 -2.59 -1.74
CA GLN A 28 -6.32 -2.26 -0.62
C GLN A 28 -4.89 -2.64 -0.99
N THR A 29 -3.95 -1.71 -0.81
CA THR A 29 -2.52 -1.98 -0.99
C THR A 29 -2.02 -2.87 0.13
N CYS A 30 -1.35 -3.96 -0.22
CA CYS A 30 -0.80 -4.91 0.73
C CYS A 30 0.65 -4.54 1.05
N VAL A 31 0.92 -4.12 2.28
CA VAL A 31 2.24 -3.75 2.78
C VAL A 31 2.81 -4.89 3.63
N LEU A 32 3.98 -5.41 3.26
CA LEU A 32 4.76 -6.32 4.09
C LEU A 32 5.72 -5.48 4.95
N LEU A 33 5.44 -5.38 6.25
CA LEU A 33 6.26 -4.65 7.23
C LEU A 33 7.21 -5.61 7.94
N VAL A 34 8.52 -5.35 7.86
CA VAL A 34 9.55 -6.17 8.50
C VAL A 34 10.32 -5.33 9.51
N GLU A 35 10.03 -5.54 10.78
CA GLU A 35 10.57 -4.77 11.92
C GLU A 35 10.68 -5.71 13.12
N ASP A 36 11.86 -5.84 13.72
CA ASP A 36 12.11 -6.74 14.83
C ASP A 36 11.68 -6.17 16.19
N GLU A 37 11.53 -4.86 16.29
CA GLU A 37 10.98 -4.20 17.48
C GLU A 37 9.44 -4.25 17.45
N ALA A 38 8.85 -5.17 18.22
CA ALA A 38 7.42 -5.44 18.22
C ALA A 38 6.54 -4.18 18.41
N LEU A 39 6.96 -3.28 19.32
CA LEU A 39 6.22 -2.04 19.58
C LEU A 39 6.24 -1.09 18.36
N ILE A 40 7.37 -1.01 17.66
CA ILE A 40 7.48 -0.20 16.45
C ILE A 40 6.62 -0.82 15.35
N ALA A 41 6.70 -2.13 15.15
CA ALA A 41 5.88 -2.85 14.18
C ALA A 41 4.37 -2.66 14.42
N GLU A 42 3.93 -2.70 15.70
CA GLU A 42 2.54 -2.46 16.08
C GLU A 42 2.10 -1.03 15.75
N ILE A 43 2.84 -0.02 16.22
CA ILE A 43 2.49 1.40 16.01
C ILE A 43 2.46 1.77 14.52
N ILE A 44 3.45 1.32 13.76
CA ILE A 44 3.53 1.60 12.32
C ILE A 44 2.46 0.81 11.55
N GLY A 45 2.25 -0.45 11.93
CA GLY A 45 1.22 -1.30 11.33
C GLY A 45 -0.19 -0.73 11.51
N GLU A 46 -0.52 -0.25 12.72
CA GLU A 46 -1.80 0.42 13.00
C GLU A 46 -1.97 1.70 12.18
N ALA A 47 -0.96 2.57 12.14
CA ALA A 47 -1.02 3.81 11.36
C ALA A 47 -1.22 3.58 9.86
N LEU A 48 -0.53 2.58 9.29
CA LEU A 48 -0.70 2.20 7.89
C LEU A 48 -2.10 1.60 7.63
N ALA A 49 -2.62 0.79 8.57
CA ALA A 49 -3.96 0.23 8.46
C ALA A 49 -5.04 1.33 8.54
N GLU A 50 -4.90 2.32 9.42
CA GLU A 50 -5.75 3.51 9.49
C GLU A 50 -5.70 4.35 8.21
N SER A 51 -4.56 4.36 7.51
CA SER A 51 -4.40 5.01 6.20
C SER A 51 -4.99 4.19 5.03
N GLY A 52 -5.61 3.03 5.31
CA GLY A 52 -6.33 2.22 4.33
C GLY A 52 -5.50 1.10 3.68
N HIS A 53 -4.31 0.78 4.20
CA HIS A 53 -3.49 -0.32 3.73
C HIS A 53 -3.81 -1.63 4.47
N SER A 54 -3.62 -2.76 3.78
CA SER A 54 -3.57 -4.07 4.44
C SER A 54 -2.12 -4.34 4.86
N VAL A 55 -1.87 -4.56 6.14
CA VAL A 55 -0.50 -4.72 6.66
C VAL A 55 -0.29 -6.13 7.19
N HIS A 56 0.79 -6.77 6.73
CA HIS A 56 1.32 -7.98 7.34
C HIS A 56 2.67 -7.67 7.96
N ALA A 57 2.75 -7.74 9.30
CA ALA A 57 3.98 -7.44 10.02
C ALA A 57 4.70 -8.73 10.44
N VAL A 58 6.01 -8.79 10.22
CA VAL A 58 6.89 -9.90 10.61
C VAL A 58 8.17 -9.35 11.23
N ALA A 59 8.83 -10.16 12.06
CA ALA A 59 9.97 -9.72 12.85
C ALA A 59 11.35 -9.96 12.20
N ASN A 60 11.41 -10.70 11.10
CA ASN A 60 12.67 -11.08 10.45
C ASN A 60 12.50 -11.38 8.96
N ALA A 61 13.60 -11.46 8.25
CA ALA A 61 13.62 -11.70 6.81
C ALA A 61 13.10 -13.11 6.42
N GLN A 62 13.31 -14.13 7.26
CA GLN A 62 12.87 -15.49 6.98
C GLN A 62 11.36 -15.60 6.96
N ASP A 63 10.67 -14.96 7.91
CA ASP A 63 9.21 -14.93 7.97
C ASP A 63 8.63 -14.14 6.78
N ALA A 64 9.31 -13.05 6.38
CA ALA A 64 8.93 -12.29 5.18
C ALA A 64 9.02 -13.15 3.91
N ILE A 65 10.10 -13.90 3.72
CA ILE A 65 10.28 -14.80 2.59
C ILE A 65 9.24 -15.93 2.63
N ALA A 66 8.97 -16.51 3.80
CA ALA A 66 7.96 -17.54 3.96
C ALA A 66 6.56 -17.02 3.60
N HIS A 67 6.23 -15.80 3.99
CA HIS A 67 4.97 -15.16 3.63
C HIS A 67 4.80 -15.02 2.10
N LEU A 68 5.84 -14.56 1.42
CA LEU A 68 5.85 -14.44 -0.05
C LEU A 68 5.80 -15.81 -0.75
N ALA A 69 6.54 -16.80 -0.24
CA ALA A 69 6.56 -18.16 -0.79
C ALA A 69 5.19 -18.86 -0.72
N ASN A 70 4.35 -18.47 0.24
CA ASN A 70 2.97 -18.94 0.36
C ASN A 70 2.00 -18.27 -0.63
N GLY A 71 2.49 -17.45 -1.54
CA GLY A 71 1.69 -16.78 -2.57
C GLY A 71 0.94 -15.55 -2.08
N ALA A 72 1.34 -14.98 -0.95
CA ALA A 72 0.73 -13.75 -0.44
C ALA A 72 0.97 -12.57 -1.39
N ARG A 73 -0.07 -11.77 -1.60
CA ARG A 73 0.05 -10.52 -2.35
C ARG A 73 0.81 -9.50 -1.52
N VAL A 74 1.85 -8.94 -2.09
CA VAL A 74 2.61 -7.82 -1.52
C VAL A 74 2.79 -6.78 -2.61
N ASP A 75 2.35 -5.56 -2.34
CA ASP A 75 2.44 -4.42 -3.24
C ASP A 75 3.57 -3.47 -2.85
N LEU A 76 4.05 -3.53 -1.59
CA LEU A 76 5.18 -2.77 -1.08
C LEU A 76 5.86 -3.53 0.06
N LEU A 77 7.19 -3.57 0.04
CA LEU A 77 8.02 -4.02 1.15
C LEU A 77 8.48 -2.81 1.96
N PHE A 78 8.15 -2.76 3.25
CA PHE A 78 8.68 -1.80 4.21
C PHE A 78 9.56 -2.54 5.21
N THR A 79 10.87 -2.32 5.18
CA THR A 79 11.82 -3.09 5.99
C THR A 79 12.80 -2.22 6.76
N ASP A 80 13.06 -2.57 8.03
CA ASP A 80 14.30 -2.14 8.69
C ASP A 80 15.49 -2.76 7.96
N ILE A 81 16.57 -2.02 7.83
CA ILE A 81 17.83 -2.53 7.30
C ILE A 81 18.50 -3.47 8.30
N ASN A 82 18.43 -3.17 9.61
CA ASN A 82 19.13 -3.93 10.63
C ASN A 82 18.24 -5.03 11.23
N LEU A 83 17.86 -6.00 10.41
CA LEU A 83 17.10 -7.15 10.87
C LEU A 83 17.99 -8.19 11.57
N PRO A 84 17.46 -8.95 12.54
CA PRO A 84 18.18 -10.07 13.15
C PRO A 84 18.33 -11.24 12.17
N GLY A 85 19.39 -12.04 12.37
CA GLY A 85 19.64 -13.25 11.58
C GLY A 85 20.71 -13.07 10.52
N GLU A 86 20.75 -13.98 9.57
CA GLU A 86 21.76 -14.02 8.51
C GLU A 86 21.47 -13.04 7.36
N LEU A 87 20.21 -12.63 7.23
CA LEU A 87 19.72 -11.78 6.15
C LEU A 87 19.22 -10.46 6.72
N ASP A 88 19.87 -9.37 6.34
CA ASP A 88 19.42 -8.01 6.67
C ASP A 88 18.32 -7.51 5.70
N GLY A 89 17.77 -6.31 5.97
CA GLY A 89 16.70 -5.76 5.13
C GLY A 89 17.11 -5.48 3.69
N ILE A 90 18.40 -5.25 3.41
CA ILE A 90 18.91 -5.05 2.06
C ILE A 90 18.93 -6.39 1.32
N GLY A 91 19.51 -7.42 1.91
CA GLY A 91 19.53 -8.76 1.33
C GLY A 91 18.12 -9.33 1.16
N LEU A 92 17.19 -9.03 2.06
CA LEU A 92 15.78 -9.37 1.88
C LEU A 92 15.20 -8.70 0.63
N ALA A 93 15.41 -7.40 0.45
CA ALA A 93 14.93 -6.66 -0.71
C ALA A 93 15.51 -7.19 -2.03
N GLU A 94 16.79 -7.57 -2.04
CA GLU A 94 17.43 -8.19 -3.21
C GLU A 94 16.76 -9.52 -3.58
N GLN A 95 16.49 -10.39 -2.59
CA GLN A 95 15.82 -11.68 -2.85
C GLN A 95 14.39 -11.49 -3.34
N VAL A 96 13.65 -10.56 -2.74
CA VAL A 96 12.26 -10.29 -3.14
C VAL A 96 12.21 -9.68 -4.54
N ARG A 97 13.14 -8.80 -4.89
CA ARG A 97 13.25 -8.21 -6.24
C ARG A 97 13.73 -9.17 -7.30
N ALA A 98 14.45 -10.22 -6.95
CA ALA A 98 14.77 -11.29 -7.89
C ALA A 98 13.49 -12.00 -8.40
N LEU A 99 12.42 -12.02 -7.59
CA LEU A 99 11.12 -12.58 -7.95
C LEU A 99 10.17 -11.52 -8.54
N ASN A 100 10.20 -10.30 -8.02
CA ASN A 100 9.42 -9.17 -8.50
C ASN A 100 10.29 -7.91 -8.61
N PRO A 101 10.94 -7.68 -9.77
CA PRO A 101 11.88 -6.57 -9.97
C PRO A 101 11.27 -5.17 -9.79
N GLN A 102 9.96 -5.05 -9.93
CA GLN A 102 9.24 -3.77 -9.83
C GLN A 102 8.69 -3.50 -8.43
N LEU A 103 8.85 -4.44 -7.48
CA LEU A 103 8.31 -4.24 -6.14
C LEU A 103 8.94 -3.00 -5.48
N PRO A 104 8.13 -2.01 -5.08
CA PRO A 104 8.60 -0.86 -4.33
C PRO A 104 9.09 -1.28 -2.94
N VAL A 105 10.22 -0.70 -2.52
CA VAL A 105 10.83 -0.98 -1.22
C VAL A 105 11.08 0.31 -0.46
N LEU A 106 10.52 0.41 0.74
CA LEU A 106 10.82 1.46 1.70
C LEU A 106 11.79 0.91 2.75
N PHE A 107 13.00 1.46 2.80
CA PHE A 107 14.02 1.10 3.78
C PHE A 107 13.99 2.06 4.97
N ALA A 108 13.96 1.53 6.20
CA ALA A 108 14.15 2.30 7.41
C ALA A 108 15.53 2.03 8.04
N SER A 109 16.24 3.05 8.51
CA SER A 109 17.50 2.87 9.22
C SER A 109 17.88 4.09 10.06
N GLY A 110 18.55 3.85 11.19
CA GLY A 110 19.25 4.88 11.96
C GLY A 110 20.62 5.27 11.36
N ARG A 111 21.13 4.50 10.40
CA ARG A 111 22.46 4.70 9.80
C ARG A 111 22.31 5.41 8.46
N TRP A 112 22.41 6.75 8.46
CA TRP A 112 22.14 7.62 7.32
C TRP A 112 23.01 7.33 6.08
N TRP A 113 24.28 6.94 6.24
CA TRP A 113 25.20 6.67 5.11
C TRP A 113 24.78 5.45 4.28
N ARG A 114 24.09 4.48 4.86
CA ARG A 114 23.51 3.36 4.10
C ARG A 114 22.28 3.79 3.28
N LEU A 115 21.54 4.78 3.74
CA LEU A 115 20.34 5.25 3.07
C LEU A 115 20.66 6.02 1.78
N GLU A 116 21.77 6.76 1.70
CA GLU A 116 22.16 7.51 0.50
C GLU A 116 22.40 6.62 -0.73
N GLU A 117 22.94 5.42 -0.53
CA GLU A 117 23.15 4.46 -1.62
C GLU A 117 21.81 3.83 -2.06
N LEU A 118 20.94 3.53 -1.11
CA LEU A 118 19.66 2.89 -1.37
C LEU A 118 18.65 3.81 -2.07
N GLN A 119 18.72 5.11 -1.84
CA GLN A 119 17.91 6.11 -2.56
C GLN A 119 18.16 6.14 -4.08
N LYS A 120 19.30 5.64 -4.53
CA LYS A 120 19.63 5.56 -5.95
C LYS A 120 19.04 4.34 -6.65
N LEU A 121 18.49 3.39 -5.87
CA LEU A 121 17.86 2.20 -6.43
C LEU A 121 16.51 2.57 -7.04
N PRO A 122 16.15 2.04 -8.20
CA PRO A 122 14.83 2.27 -8.78
C PRO A 122 13.75 1.71 -7.84
N ASN A 123 12.60 2.36 -7.79
CA ASN A 123 11.47 1.94 -6.96
C ASN A 123 11.84 1.74 -5.48
N ALA A 124 12.72 2.60 -4.95
CA ALA A 124 13.14 2.55 -3.56
C ALA A 124 13.05 3.95 -2.92
N ALA A 125 12.60 3.97 -1.69
CA ALA A 125 12.63 5.14 -0.83
C ALA A 125 13.29 4.79 0.51
N THR A 126 13.72 5.83 1.23
CA THR A 126 14.40 5.65 2.52
C THR A 126 13.78 6.52 3.58
N LEU A 127 13.71 5.98 4.79
CA LEU A 127 13.17 6.64 5.97
C LEU A 127 14.18 6.58 7.11
N ARG A 128 14.63 7.77 7.56
CA ARG A 128 15.63 7.85 8.62
C ARG A 128 14.97 7.69 9.99
N LYS A 129 15.44 6.75 10.80
CA LYS A 129 15.08 6.60 12.22
C LYS A 129 15.74 7.71 13.07
N PRO A 130 15.04 8.31 14.07
CA PRO A 130 13.65 8.06 14.41
C PRO A 130 12.68 8.80 13.47
N TYR A 131 11.53 8.19 13.20
CA TYR A 131 10.46 8.77 12.39
C TYR A 131 9.11 8.63 13.11
N SER A 132 8.16 9.49 12.76
CA SER A 132 6.79 9.39 13.27
C SER A 132 5.95 8.44 12.38
N PRO A 133 4.85 7.87 12.91
CA PRO A 133 3.90 7.09 12.11
C PRO A 133 3.39 7.85 10.88
N ALA A 134 3.10 9.15 11.02
CA ALA A 134 2.68 9.99 9.90
C ALA A 134 3.72 10.07 8.79
N ARG A 135 5.01 10.14 9.12
CA ARG A 135 6.11 10.13 8.13
C ARG A 135 6.25 8.78 7.43
N ALA A 136 5.97 7.69 8.14
CA ALA A 136 5.94 6.36 7.55
C ALA A 136 4.81 6.23 6.52
N CYS A 137 3.60 6.66 6.88
CA CYS A 137 2.45 6.67 5.96
C CYS A 137 2.73 7.56 4.74
N GLU A 138 3.21 8.78 4.92
CA GLU A 138 3.57 9.68 3.82
C GLU A 138 4.59 9.05 2.86
N ALA A 139 5.63 8.40 3.39
CA ALA A 139 6.66 7.77 2.58
C ALA A 139 6.11 6.58 1.75
N VAL A 140 5.23 5.78 2.35
CA VAL A 140 4.53 4.69 1.65
C VAL A 140 3.66 5.23 0.53
N GLU A 141 2.85 6.26 0.81
CA GLU A 141 1.95 6.87 -0.16
C GLU A 141 2.69 7.48 -1.36
N LEU A 142 3.78 8.21 -1.10
CA LEU A 142 4.61 8.81 -2.15
C LEU A 142 5.22 7.73 -3.04
N LEU A 143 5.78 6.67 -2.45
CA LEU A 143 6.40 5.59 -3.21
C LEU A 143 5.38 4.82 -4.07
N LEU A 144 4.17 4.61 -3.58
CA LEU A 144 3.08 3.98 -4.34
C LEU A 144 2.55 4.89 -5.46
N ALA A 145 2.48 6.20 -5.25
CA ALA A 145 2.07 7.16 -6.26
C ALA A 145 3.07 7.21 -7.44
N GLU A 146 4.36 7.17 -7.16
CA GLU A 146 5.41 7.09 -8.19
C GLU A 146 5.26 5.84 -9.06
N GLN A 147 4.94 4.69 -8.46
CA GLN A 147 4.69 3.44 -9.19
C GLN A 147 3.50 3.55 -10.15
N THR A 148 2.44 4.18 -9.72
CA THR A 148 1.23 4.36 -10.53
C THR A 148 1.51 5.26 -11.73
N SER A 149 2.33 6.31 -11.57
CA SER A 149 2.73 7.21 -12.65
C SER A 149 3.60 6.48 -13.69
N ILE A 150 4.60 5.73 -13.25
CA ILE A 150 5.49 4.97 -14.13
C ILE A 150 4.72 3.92 -14.94
N ALA A 151 3.75 3.24 -14.32
CA ALA A 151 2.91 2.26 -14.98
C ALA A 151 2.02 2.90 -16.06
N ALA A 152 1.43 4.07 -15.76
CA ALA A 152 0.60 4.81 -16.71
C ALA A 152 1.39 5.30 -17.93
N ASP A 153 2.59 5.83 -17.72
CA ASP A 153 3.47 6.30 -18.78
C ASP A 153 3.90 5.12 -19.69
N ALA A 154 4.24 3.97 -19.11
CA ALA A 154 4.61 2.77 -19.86
C ALA A 154 3.44 2.20 -20.69
N GLU A 155 2.22 2.33 -20.21
CA GLU A 155 1.02 1.88 -20.92
C GLU A 155 0.70 2.81 -22.10
N GLN A 156 0.85 4.13 -21.93
CA GLN A 156 0.71 5.11 -23.00
C GLN A 156 1.76 4.92 -24.11
N GLU A 157 3.00 4.63 -23.77
CA GLU A 157 4.05 4.34 -24.73
C GLU A 157 3.77 3.06 -25.54
N ARG A 158 3.23 2.02 -24.88
CA ARG A 158 2.82 0.77 -25.55
C ARG A 158 1.67 0.99 -26.52
N GLU A 159 0.64 1.75 -26.14
CA GLU A 159 -0.48 2.09 -27.02
C GLU A 159 -0.02 2.91 -28.23
N ALA A 160 0.86 3.89 -28.01
CA ALA A 160 1.43 4.70 -29.08
C ALA A 160 2.27 3.86 -30.07
N ALA A 161 3.01 2.87 -29.57
CA ALA A 161 3.80 1.97 -30.41
C ALA A 161 2.96 0.97 -31.21
N LEU A 162 1.76 0.61 -30.74
CA LEU A 162 0.84 -0.28 -31.44
C LEU A 162 0.02 0.46 -32.54
N ALA A 163 -0.05 1.80 -32.49
CA ALA A 163 -0.81 2.63 -33.41
C ALA A 163 -0.02 3.01 -34.70
N LEU A 164 1.23 2.58 -34.82
CA LEU A 164 2.10 2.79 -35.98
C LEU A 164 2.19 1.53 -36.86
#